data_b9f09e0ec79c410a57413b97ab8889e3
#
_entry.id   b9f09e0ec79c410a57413b97ab8889e3
#
_cell.length_a   1.000
_cell.length_b   1.000
_cell.length_c   1.000
_cell.angle_alpha   90.00
_cell.angle_beta   90.00
_cell.angle_gamma   90.00
#
_symmetry.space_group_name_H-M   'P 1'
#
loop_
_entity.id
_entity.type
_entity.pdbx_description
1 polymer ?
#
loop_
_entity_poly.entity_id
_entity_poly.type
_entity_poly.pdbx_seq_one_letter_code
_entity_poly.pdbx_strand_id
1 'polypeptide(L)'
;MAGQSPPLAPGEHKFPWRSAGLRYHAYNFFLRQKFGQRVQKVSLDAGFTCPNVDGTVAIGGCTFCDNRSFSPSRRTPRLSIQNQLDDGIRRLKTRYTADRFLAYFQPATNTYAPVEKLRPLYEAALAHPQVVGLAIGTRPDCVPDDRHLVLGDFRET
;
A
#
# COMPACT_ATOMS: atom_id res chain seq x y z
N MET A 1 2.14 -27.55 22.99
CA MET A 1 1.02 -27.24 23.88
C MET A 1 0.49 -25.87 23.48
N ALA A 2 -0.68 -25.81 22.84
CA ALA A 2 -1.31 -24.55 22.47
C ALA A 2 -1.88 -23.92 23.75
N GLY A 3 -1.30 -22.79 24.18
CA GLY A 3 -1.79 -22.02 25.31
C GLY A 3 -3.20 -21.48 25.01
N GLN A 4 -4.18 -21.91 25.76
CA GLN A 4 -5.51 -21.32 25.73
C GLN A 4 -5.41 -19.88 26.26
N SER A 5 -5.87 -18.93 25.45
CA SER A 5 -6.02 -17.54 25.90
C SER A 5 -6.96 -17.49 27.10
N PRO A 6 -6.69 -16.67 28.13
CA PRO A 6 -7.57 -16.55 29.29
C PRO A 6 -8.97 -16.07 28.85
N PRO A 7 -10.02 -16.41 29.61
CA PRO A 7 -11.36 -15.94 29.33
C PRO A 7 -11.46 -14.43 29.45
N LEU A 8 -12.12 -13.78 28.49
CA LEU A 8 -12.32 -12.32 28.45
C LEU A 8 -13.20 -11.86 29.61
N ALA A 9 -12.86 -10.70 30.19
CA ALA A 9 -13.73 -10.09 31.23
C ALA A 9 -15.11 -9.70 30.66
N PRO A 10 -16.15 -9.61 31.52
CA PRO A 10 -17.49 -9.18 31.10
C PRO A 10 -17.41 -7.79 30.42
N GLY A 11 -17.77 -7.73 29.13
CA GLY A 11 -17.66 -6.52 28.31
C GLY A 11 -16.47 -6.50 27.34
N GLU A 12 -15.47 -7.38 27.49
CA GLU A 12 -14.39 -7.55 26.51
C GLU A 12 -14.86 -8.40 25.34
N HIS A 13 -14.89 -7.82 24.15
CA HIS A 13 -15.12 -8.56 22.93
C HIS A 13 -13.83 -9.22 22.45
N LYS A 14 -13.92 -10.47 21.99
CA LYS A 14 -12.83 -11.21 21.31
C LYS A 14 -12.18 -10.39 20.19
N PHE A 15 -12.86 -9.35 19.73
CA PHE A 15 -12.44 -8.47 18.66
C PHE A 15 -12.30 -7.03 19.17
N PRO A 16 -11.08 -6.47 19.24
CA PRO A 16 -10.79 -5.13 19.77
C PRO A 16 -11.60 -3.99 19.12
N TRP A 17 -11.93 -4.10 17.83
CA TRP A 17 -12.73 -3.09 17.15
C TRP A 17 -14.18 -3.02 17.65
N ARG A 18 -14.74 -4.13 18.17
CA ARG A 18 -16.09 -4.13 18.76
C ARG A 18 -16.09 -3.36 20.08
N SER A 19 -15.07 -3.52 20.91
CA SER A 19 -14.91 -2.73 22.13
C SER A 19 -14.76 -1.23 21.84
N ALA A 20 -14.24 -0.86 20.68
CA ALA A 20 -14.19 0.52 20.19
C ALA A 20 -15.50 0.99 19.51
N GLY A 21 -16.60 0.23 19.60
CA GLY A 21 -17.89 0.57 19.01
C GLY A 21 -17.98 0.41 17.49
N LEU A 22 -17.02 -0.28 16.85
CA LEU A 22 -17.01 -0.47 15.41
C LEU A 22 -17.73 -1.76 14.99
N ARG A 23 -18.47 -1.71 13.89
CA ARG A 23 -19.19 -2.85 13.33
C ARG A 23 -18.30 -3.85 12.59
N TYR A 24 -17.12 -3.39 12.12
CA TYR A 24 -16.14 -4.20 11.39
C TYR A 24 -14.73 -3.74 11.73
N HIS A 25 -13.72 -4.57 11.41
CA HIS A 25 -12.31 -4.24 11.59
C HIS A 25 -11.89 -3.21 10.51
N ALA A 26 -12.16 -1.95 10.78
CA ALA A 26 -11.81 -0.87 9.87
C ALA A 26 -10.29 -0.77 9.70
N TYR A 27 -9.82 -0.63 8.46
CA TYR A 27 -8.40 -0.50 8.16
C TYR A 27 -7.73 0.68 8.91
N ASN A 28 -8.43 1.79 9.04
CA ASN A 28 -7.94 2.94 9.81
C ASN A 28 -7.79 2.62 11.32
N PHE A 29 -8.66 1.78 11.88
CA PHE A 29 -8.53 1.29 13.25
C PHE A 29 -7.28 0.42 13.40
N PHE A 30 -7.08 -0.54 12.49
CA PHE A 30 -5.87 -1.36 12.44
C PHE A 30 -4.60 -0.51 12.37
N LEU A 31 -4.55 0.48 11.47
CA LEU A 31 -3.39 1.36 11.33
C LEU A 31 -3.11 2.16 12.61
N ARG A 32 -4.15 2.69 13.26
CA ARG A 32 -3.98 3.40 14.53
C ARG A 32 -3.47 2.50 15.65
N GLN A 33 -3.93 1.26 15.71
CA GLN A 33 -3.40 0.31 16.69
C GLN A 33 -1.95 -0.03 16.43
N LYS A 34 -1.58 -0.27 15.16
CA LYS A 34 -0.22 -0.66 14.78
C LYS A 34 0.79 0.49 14.94
N PHE A 35 0.42 1.72 14.60
CA PHE A 35 1.34 2.86 14.55
C PHE A 35 1.09 3.93 15.62
N GLY A 36 0.13 3.73 16.52
CA GLY A 36 -0.22 4.65 17.60
C GLY A 36 -0.89 5.95 17.14
N GLN A 37 -1.01 6.19 15.84
CA GLN A 37 -1.53 7.42 15.26
C GLN A 37 -2.22 7.19 13.92
N ARG A 38 -2.78 8.27 13.37
CA ARG A 38 -3.39 8.23 12.05
C ARG A 38 -2.32 8.08 10.97
N VAL A 39 -2.54 7.12 10.07
CA VAL A 39 -1.71 6.89 8.89
C VAL A 39 -2.54 7.11 7.64
N GLN A 40 -2.02 7.82 6.64
CA GLN A 40 -2.66 8.06 5.35
C GLN A 40 -1.88 7.39 4.23
N LYS A 41 -2.55 7.07 3.12
CA LYS A 41 -1.89 6.51 1.92
C LYS A 41 -1.57 7.62 0.93
N VAL A 42 -0.33 7.63 0.43
CA VAL A 42 0.10 8.42 -0.73
C VAL A 42 0.16 7.50 -1.93
N SER A 43 -0.69 7.73 -2.93
CA SER A 43 -0.65 6.97 -4.19
C SER A 43 0.55 7.38 -5.03
N LEU A 44 1.32 6.39 -5.47
CA LEU A 44 2.53 6.52 -6.29
C LEU A 44 2.34 5.83 -7.63
N ASP A 45 2.85 6.44 -8.70
CA ASP A 45 2.97 5.84 -10.02
C ASP A 45 4.44 5.59 -10.34
N ALA A 46 4.86 4.33 -10.30
CA ALA A 46 6.19 3.91 -10.69
C ALA A 46 6.32 3.59 -12.19
N GLY A 47 5.24 3.77 -12.95
CA GLY A 47 5.22 3.61 -14.39
C GLY A 47 5.13 2.18 -14.88
N PHE A 48 4.65 1.30 -14.07
CA PHE A 48 4.41 -0.07 -14.50
C PHE A 48 3.25 -0.17 -15.49
N THR A 49 3.25 -1.23 -16.28
CA THR A 49 2.14 -1.67 -17.12
C THR A 49 1.41 -2.85 -16.47
N CYS A 50 0.57 -3.51 -17.23
CA CYS A 50 -0.19 -4.68 -16.79
C CYS A 50 -0.26 -5.69 -17.93
N PRO A 51 -0.13 -7.00 -17.69
CA PRO A 51 -0.25 -8.03 -18.72
C PRO A 51 -1.56 -7.97 -19.52
N ASN A 52 -2.63 -7.43 -18.93
CA ASN A 52 -3.89 -7.24 -19.64
C ASN A 52 -3.93 -5.96 -20.52
N VAL A 53 -2.86 -5.16 -20.49
CA VAL A 53 -2.78 -3.88 -21.24
C VAL A 53 -1.76 -3.97 -22.36
N ASP A 54 -0.61 -4.62 -22.10
CA ASP A 54 0.56 -4.60 -22.99
C ASP A 54 0.60 -5.72 -24.03
N GLY A 55 -0.40 -6.58 -24.05
CA GLY A 55 -0.51 -7.68 -25.01
C GLY A 55 0.03 -9.01 -24.51
N THR A 56 0.62 -9.10 -23.32
CA THR A 56 1.12 -10.36 -22.77
C THR A 56 0.00 -11.36 -22.51
N VAL A 57 -1.11 -10.91 -21.93
CA VAL A 57 -2.32 -11.72 -21.69
C VAL A 57 -3.49 -11.20 -22.51
N ALA A 58 -3.69 -9.87 -22.54
CA ALA A 58 -4.76 -9.21 -23.28
C ALA A 58 -4.34 -7.79 -23.69
N ILE A 59 -5.12 -7.15 -24.55
CA ILE A 59 -4.90 -5.78 -25.01
C ILE A 59 -6.03 -4.89 -24.48
N GLY A 60 -5.70 -3.64 -24.11
CA GLY A 60 -6.68 -2.61 -23.73
C GLY A 60 -7.11 -2.60 -22.28
N GLY A 61 -6.74 -3.60 -21.49
CA GLY A 61 -7.03 -3.67 -20.06
C GLY A 61 -8.36 -4.34 -19.71
N CYS A 62 -8.67 -4.39 -18.43
CA CYS A 62 -9.93 -4.93 -17.93
C CYS A 62 -11.06 -3.89 -18.05
N THR A 63 -12.28 -4.32 -18.34
CA THR A 63 -13.45 -3.44 -18.52
C THR A 63 -13.80 -2.59 -17.30
N PHE A 64 -13.41 -3.04 -16.11
CA PHE A 64 -13.63 -2.35 -14.83
C PHE A 64 -12.41 -1.52 -14.36
N CYS A 65 -11.31 -1.49 -15.12
CA CYS A 65 -10.07 -0.85 -14.69
C CYS A 65 -9.87 0.49 -15.40
N ASP A 66 -10.01 1.59 -14.64
CA ASP A 66 -9.64 2.93 -15.08
C ASP A 66 -8.57 3.52 -14.17
N ASN A 67 -7.31 3.28 -14.51
CA ASN A 67 -6.16 3.77 -13.74
C ASN A 67 -6.09 5.31 -13.64
N ARG A 68 -6.75 6.05 -14.53
CA ARG A 68 -6.78 7.52 -14.49
C ARG A 68 -7.74 8.06 -13.43
N SER A 69 -8.83 7.35 -13.16
CA SER A 69 -9.85 7.81 -12.22
C SER A 69 -9.37 7.77 -10.77
N PHE A 70 -8.60 6.77 -10.39
CA PHE A 70 -8.18 6.55 -9.00
C PHE A 70 -6.69 6.85 -8.73
N SER A 71 -5.91 7.21 -9.74
CA SER A 71 -4.50 7.61 -9.58
C SER A 71 -4.24 8.99 -10.17
N PRO A 72 -4.25 10.05 -9.34
CA PRO A 72 -3.96 11.42 -9.79
C PRO A 72 -2.61 11.56 -10.51
N SER A 73 -1.61 10.80 -10.10
CA SER A 73 -0.26 10.81 -10.70
C SER A 73 -0.25 10.40 -12.19
N ARG A 74 -1.25 9.64 -12.64
CA ARG A 74 -1.41 9.29 -14.07
C ARG A 74 -1.83 10.45 -14.96
N ARG A 75 -2.24 11.57 -14.39
CA ARG A 75 -2.70 12.76 -15.12
C ARG A 75 -1.61 13.80 -15.34
N THR A 76 -0.45 13.61 -14.71
CA THR A 76 0.69 14.52 -14.75
C THR A 76 1.92 13.79 -15.29
N PRO A 77 2.93 14.51 -15.83
CA PRO A 77 4.22 13.92 -16.14
C PRO A 77 4.79 13.18 -14.94
N ARG A 78 5.41 12.03 -15.20
CA ARG A 78 5.92 11.18 -14.13
C ARG A 78 7.07 11.85 -13.40
N LEU A 79 6.86 12.09 -12.12
CA LEU A 79 7.86 12.56 -11.18
C LEU A 79 8.61 11.39 -10.55
N SER A 80 9.77 11.66 -9.92
CA SER A 80 10.44 10.68 -9.06
C SER A 80 9.54 10.23 -7.90
N ILE A 81 9.82 9.07 -7.33
CA ILE A 81 9.07 8.56 -6.17
C ILE A 81 9.10 9.56 -5.00
N GLN A 82 10.26 10.16 -4.72
CA GLN A 82 10.42 11.18 -3.68
C GLN A 82 9.52 12.40 -3.95
N ASN A 83 9.56 12.96 -5.15
CA ASN A 83 8.73 14.12 -5.49
C ASN A 83 7.24 13.82 -5.39
N GLN A 84 6.82 12.61 -5.79
CA GLN A 84 5.43 12.17 -5.63
C GLN A 84 5.04 12.05 -4.16
N LEU A 85 5.94 11.53 -3.30
CA LEU A 85 5.74 11.44 -1.86
C LEU A 85 5.62 12.83 -1.25
N ASP A 86 6.58 13.73 -1.49
CA ASP A 86 6.59 15.09 -0.95
C ASP A 86 5.31 15.85 -1.31
N ASP A 87 4.91 15.79 -2.58
CA ASP A 87 3.68 16.43 -3.06
C ASP A 87 2.42 15.79 -2.46
N GLY A 88 2.38 14.47 -2.39
CA GLY A 88 1.27 13.73 -1.81
C GLY A 88 1.11 14.00 -0.31
N ILE A 89 2.20 13.96 0.43
CA ILE A 89 2.25 14.23 1.88
C ILE A 89 1.79 15.67 2.15
N ARG A 90 2.33 16.66 1.43
CA ARG A 90 1.95 18.06 1.56
C ARG A 90 0.44 18.24 1.38
N ARG A 91 -0.16 17.66 0.32
CA ARG A 91 -1.62 17.72 0.07
C ARG A 91 -2.43 17.02 1.16
N LEU A 92 -1.95 15.90 1.68
CA LEU A 92 -2.67 15.15 2.72
C LEU A 92 -2.60 15.86 4.07
N LYS A 93 -1.49 16.51 4.40
CA LYS A 93 -1.35 17.30 5.63
C LYS A 93 -2.29 18.51 5.67
N THR A 94 -2.58 19.13 4.54
CA THR A 94 -3.57 20.23 4.50
C THR A 94 -5.00 19.75 4.75
N ARG A 95 -5.30 18.48 4.49
CA ARG A 95 -6.65 17.92 4.61
C ARG A 95 -6.85 17.07 5.87
N TYR A 96 -5.79 16.44 6.34
CA TYR A 96 -5.84 15.48 7.43
C TYR A 96 -4.72 15.73 8.43
N THR A 97 -5.01 15.61 9.73
CA THR A 97 -3.99 15.57 10.77
C THR A 97 -3.32 14.19 10.75
N ALA A 98 -2.24 14.06 9.99
CA ALA A 98 -1.46 12.81 9.87
C ALA A 98 0.00 13.14 9.60
N ASP A 99 0.91 12.46 10.33
CA ASP A 99 2.36 12.59 10.21
C ASP A 99 3.05 11.31 9.75
N ARG A 100 2.28 10.23 9.55
CA ARG A 100 2.76 8.95 9.04
C ARG A 100 1.98 8.53 7.81
N PHE A 101 2.69 7.94 6.85
CA PHE A 101 2.14 7.63 5.54
C PHE A 101 2.53 6.23 5.08
N LEU A 102 1.64 5.59 4.33
CA LEU A 102 1.95 4.41 3.54
C LEU A 102 2.23 4.84 2.11
N ALA A 103 3.35 4.42 1.56
CA ALA A 103 3.65 4.57 0.14
C ALA A 103 2.84 3.51 -0.63
N TYR A 104 1.85 3.94 -1.41
CA TYR A 104 0.94 3.04 -2.11
C TYR A 104 1.19 3.05 -3.61
N PHE A 105 1.88 2.03 -4.10
CA PHE A 105 2.06 1.75 -5.52
C PHE A 105 0.75 1.18 -6.06
N GLN A 106 -0.03 2.01 -6.73
CA GLN A 106 -1.41 1.68 -7.07
C GLN A 106 -1.65 1.43 -8.57
N PRO A 107 -1.26 2.32 -9.50
CA PRO A 107 -1.65 2.15 -10.89
C PRO A 107 -0.96 0.96 -11.53
N ALA A 108 -1.71 0.19 -12.30
CA ALA A 108 -1.25 -1.00 -13.01
C ALA A 108 -0.81 -2.17 -12.09
N THR A 109 0.14 -2.99 -12.52
CA THR A 109 0.62 -4.18 -11.80
C THR A 109 2.04 -3.92 -11.31
N ASN A 110 2.19 -3.56 -10.04
CA ASN A 110 3.42 -2.97 -9.53
C ASN A 110 4.52 -3.98 -9.17
N THR A 111 4.32 -5.27 -9.41
CA THR A 111 5.36 -6.31 -9.38
C THR A 111 5.71 -6.84 -10.78
N TYR A 112 5.10 -6.27 -11.82
CA TYR A 112 5.30 -6.69 -13.21
C TYR A 112 6.53 -6.03 -13.81
N ALA A 113 7.70 -6.36 -13.24
CA ALA A 113 9.02 -5.95 -13.71
C ALA A 113 10.10 -6.86 -13.09
N PRO A 114 11.34 -6.87 -13.62
CA PRO A 114 12.47 -7.53 -12.98
C PRO A 114 12.77 -6.96 -11.58
N VAL A 115 13.32 -7.79 -10.69
CA VAL A 115 13.64 -7.43 -9.29
C VAL A 115 14.56 -6.22 -9.20
N GLU A 116 15.53 -6.11 -10.11
CA GLU A 116 16.50 -5.02 -10.18
C GLU A 116 15.83 -3.66 -10.41
N LYS A 117 14.64 -3.66 -11.00
CA LYS A 117 13.83 -2.46 -11.20
C LYS A 117 12.88 -2.20 -10.02
N LEU A 118 12.38 -3.24 -9.38
CA LEU A 118 11.44 -3.14 -8.27
C LEU A 118 12.11 -2.64 -7.00
N ARG A 119 13.22 -3.27 -6.59
CA ARG A 119 13.92 -3.00 -5.34
C ARG A 119 14.28 -1.52 -5.14
N PRO A 120 14.94 -0.83 -6.08
CA PRO A 120 15.27 0.58 -5.91
C PRO A 120 14.06 1.49 -5.73
N LEU A 121 12.93 1.17 -6.38
CA LEU A 121 11.70 1.97 -6.26
C LEU A 121 11.06 1.84 -4.88
N TYR A 122 11.07 0.64 -4.30
CA TYR A 122 10.53 0.40 -2.96
C TYR A 122 11.45 0.97 -1.88
N GLU A 123 12.77 0.79 -2.02
CA GLU A 123 13.77 1.40 -1.14
C GLU A 123 13.67 2.93 -1.16
N ALA A 124 13.55 3.53 -2.33
CA ALA A 124 13.34 4.97 -2.47
C ALA A 124 12.09 5.45 -1.73
N ALA A 125 10.99 4.69 -1.76
CA ALA A 125 9.79 5.05 -1.04
C ALA A 125 9.94 4.91 0.49
N LEU A 126 10.62 3.86 0.95
CA LEU A 126 10.87 3.61 2.38
C LEU A 126 11.91 4.56 2.99
N ALA A 127 12.82 5.11 2.17
CA ALA A 127 13.81 6.09 2.62
C ALA A 127 13.19 7.41 3.09
N HIS A 128 11.92 7.69 2.76
CA HIS A 128 11.26 8.91 3.21
C HIS A 128 10.88 8.81 4.70
N PRO A 129 11.29 9.78 5.57
CA PRO A 129 11.21 9.67 7.04
C PRO A 129 9.78 9.57 7.61
N GLN A 130 8.78 9.97 6.84
CA GLN A 130 7.37 9.89 7.25
C GLN A 130 6.66 8.66 6.70
N VAL A 131 7.32 7.83 5.89
CA VAL A 131 6.76 6.59 5.36
C VAL A 131 7.02 5.46 6.36
N VAL A 132 5.94 4.77 6.75
CA VAL A 132 5.96 3.68 7.73
C VAL A 132 5.71 2.31 7.12
N GLY A 133 5.63 2.23 5.80
CA GLY A 133 5.44 0.97 5.09
C GLY A 133 4.96 1.14 3.67
N LEU A 134 4.92 0.02 2.96
CA LEU A 134 4.48 -0.07 1.57
C LEU A 134 3.09 -0.72 1.48
N ALA A 135 2.32 -0.27 0.49
CA ALA A 135 1.17 -0.98 -0.03
C ALA A 135 1.35 -1.12 -1.54
N ILE A 136 1.24 -2.34 -2.06
CA ILE A 136 1.58 -2.64 -3.45
C ILE A 136 0.37 -3.29 -4.12
N GLY A 137 -0.23 -2.57 -5.07
CA GLY A 137 -1.28 -3.10 -5.91
C GLY A 137 -0.70 -3.99 -7.01
N THR A 138 -1.08 -5.26 -7.04
CA THR A 138 -0.58 -6.23 -8.00
C THR A 138 -1.58 -7.33 -8.32
N ARG A 139 -1.19 -8.25 -9.17
CA ARG A 139 -1.91 -9.47 -9.55
C ARG A 139 -1.19 -10.68 -8.97
N PRO A 140 -1.92 -11.74 -8.53
CA PRO A 140 -1.29 -12.94 -8.00
C PRO A 140 -0.32 -13.62 -8.96
N ASP A 141 -0.66 -13.66 -10.25
CA ASP A 141 0.14 -14.24 -11.33
C ASP A 141 1.40 -13.42 -11.70
N CYS A 142 1.56 -12.24 -11.11
CA CYS A 142 2.71 -11.37 -11.27
C CYS A 142 3.59 -11.30 -10.00
N VAL A 143 3.48 -12.29 -9.12
CA VAL A 143 4.29 -12.42 -7.90
C VAL A 143 4.97 -13.81 -7.88
N PRO A 144 5.87 -14.11 -8.82
CA PRO A 144 6.68 -15.32 -8.76
C PRO A 144 7.67 -15.27 -7.57
N ASP A 145 8.33 -16.37 -7.28
CA ASP A 145 9.13 -16.55 -6.06
C ASP A 145 10.20 -15.49 -5.85
N ASP A 146 10.91 -15.06 -6.90
CA ASP A 146 11.94 -14.02 -6.83
C ASP A 146 11.37 -12.67 -6.33
N ARG A 147 10.17 -12.31 -6.78
CA ARG A 147 9.49 -11.08 -6.35
C ARG A 147 8.88 -11.23 -4.96
N HIS A 148 8.40 -12.43 -4.64
CA HIS A 148 7.91 -12.75 -3.31
C HIS A 148 9.02 -12.60 -2.26
N LEU A 149 10.24 -13.06 -2.55
CA LEU A 149 11.42 -12.91 -1.69
C LEU A 149 11.75 -11.43 -1.46
N VAL A 150 11.80 -10.62 -2.54
CA VAL A 150 12.05 -9.16 -2.42
C VAL A 150 11.00 -8.48 -1.55
N LEU A 151 9.73 -8.84 -1.69
CA LEU A 151 8.67 -8.28 -0.83
C LEU A 151 8.83 -8.74 0.63
N GLY A 152 9.39 -9.93 0.85
CA GLY A 152 9.73 -10.45 2.17
C GLY A 152 10.79 -9.60 2.88
N ASP A 153 11.82 -9.17 2.17
CA ASP A 153 12.92 -8.34 2.73
C ASP A 153 12.43 -7.02 3.36
N PHE A 154 11.28 -6.50 2.92
CA PHE A 154 10.68 -5.27 3.44
C PHE A 154 9.69 -5.48 4.61
N ARG A 155 9.53 -6.71 5.10
CA ARG A 155 8.60 -7.01 6.21
C ARG A 155 9.15 -6.63 7.57
N GLU A 156 10.46 -6.55 7.73
CA GLU A 156 11.16 -6.39 9.02
C GLU A 156 11.69 -4.96 9.25
N THR A 157 11.38 -4.03 8.35
CA THR A 157 11.68 -2.60 8.52
C THR A 157 10.45 -1.85 9.03
#